data_d87752e4fc5c1b9d1b27610df341bbf2
#
_entry.id   d87752e4fc5c1b9d1b27610df341bbf2
#
_cell.length_a   1.000
_cell.length_b   1.000
_cell.length_c   1.000
_cell.angle_alpha   90.00
_cell.angle_beta   90.00
_cell.angle_gamma   90.00
#
_symmetry.space_group_name_H-M   'P 1'
#
loop_
_entity.id
_entity.type
_entity.pdbx_description
1 polymer ?
#
loop_
_entity_poly.entity_id
_entity_poly.type
_entity_poly.pdbx_seq_one_letter_code
_entity_poly.pdbx_strand_id
1 'polypeptide(L)'
;MHVNPEEITALAHAEAVAPRYDIYVLIHKALRAYMVDTLLAVGQLDVDDEAALAQAAQRVTELLAFCRSHLMHENQFIHPAMERHAAGSSQAIAADHVDHERAIDALGAVV
;
A
#
# COMPACT_ATOMS: atom_id res chain seq x y z
N MET A 1 -8.82 16.34 25.60
CA MET A 1 -7.68 15.41 25.68
C MET A 1 -6.76 15.89 26.79
N HIS A 2 -6.49 15.03 27.75
CA HIS A 2 -5.56 15.35 28.85
C HIS A 2 -4.19 14.77 28.50
N VAL A 3 -3.17 15.63 28.47
CA VAL A 3 -1.80 15.23 28.14
C VAL A 3 -0.96 15.28 29.41
N ASN A 4 -0.37 14.14 29.76
CA ASN A 4 0.49 14.03 30.93
C ASN A 4 1.93 14.45 30.55
N PRO A 5 2.55 15.44 31.26
CA PRO A 5 3.93 15.86 30.97
C PRO A 5 4.97 14.74 31.06
N GLU A 6 4.74 13.76 31.95
CA GLU A 6 5.65 12.59 32.08
C GLU A 6 5.59 11.68 30.84
N GLU A 7 4.42 11.50 30.28
CA GLU A 7 4.21 10.73 29.04
C GLU A 7 4.90 11.42 27.86
N ILE A 8 4.80 12.74 27.75
CA ILE A 8 5.48 13.52 26.72
C ILE A 8 6.99 13.37 26.82
N THR A 9 7.53 13.47 28.04
CA THR A 9 8.97 13.32 28.30
C THR A 9 9.43 11.91 27.96
N ALA A 10 8.67 10.88 28.32
CA ALA A 10 8.96 9.49 28.01
C ALA A 10 8.97 9.24 26.49
N LEU A 11 8.01 9.80 25.77
CA LEU A 11 7.91 9.67 24.32
C LEU A 11 9.11 10.34 23.62
N ALA A 12 9.45 11.57 24.02
CA ALA A 12 10.59 12.31 23.48
C ALA A 12 11.92 11.57 23.73
N HIS A 13 12.06 10.98 24.92
CA HIS A 13 13.25 10.18 25.27
C HIS A 13 13.33 8.90 24.44
N ALA A 14 12.20 8.20 24.25
CA ALA A 14 12.14 6.99 23.44
C ALA A 14 12.50 7.28 21.97
N GLU A 15 11.99 8.37 21.39
CA GLU A 15 12.34 8.79 20.04
C GLU A 15 13.83 9.15 19.91
N ALA A 16 14.40 9.84 20.88
CA ALA A 16 15.82 10.21 20.89
C ALA A 16 16.74 9.00 21.00
N VAL A 17 16.34 7.98 21.76
CA VAL A 17 17.16 6.77 22.00
C VAL A 17 17.05 5.76 20.87
N ALA A 18 15.86 5.57 20.30
CA ALA A 18 15.59 4.57 19.26
C ALA A 18 14.61 5.12 18.20
N PRO A 19 15.07 6.04 17.35
CA PRO A 19 14.24 6.57 16.28
C PRO A 19 13.84 5.42 15.34
N ARG A 20 12.54 5.27 15.10
CA ARG A 20 12.00 4.26 14.18
C ARG A 20 11.49 4.93 12.93
N TYR A 21 11.98 4.48 11.79
CA TYR A 21 11.45 4.87 10.50
C TYR A 21 10.38 3.88 10.07
N ASP A 22 9.15 4.37 9.90
CA ASP A 22 8.07 3.56 9.38
C ASP A 22 8.07 3.62 7.85
N ILE A 23 8.62 2.59 7.24
CA ILE A 23 8.75 2.47 5.79
C ILE A 23 7.41 2.34 5.07
N TYR A 24 6.34 1.98 5.78
CA TYR A 24 5.02 1.81 5.17
C TYR A 24 4.25 3.11 4.97
N VAL A 25 4.52 4.14 5.79
CA VAL A 25 3.68 5.35 5.83
C VAL A 25 3.62 6.07 4.49
N LEU A 26 4.77 6.41 3.90
CA LEU A 26 4.83 7.20 2.68
C LEU A 26 4.35 6.43 1.46
N ILE A 27 4.78 5.18 1.30
CA ILE A 27 4.39 4.38 0.15
C ILE A 27 2.90 4.04 0.16
N HIS A 28 2.33 3.71 1.31
CA HIS A 28 0.91 3.43 1.41
C HIS A 28 0.06 4.69 1.24
N LYS A 29 0.53 5.84 1.71
CA LYS A 29 -0.13 7.12 1.46
C LYS A 29 -0.16 7.45 -0.04
N ALA A 30 0.97 7.28 -0.72
CA ALA A 30 1.06 7.48 -2.17
C ALA A 30 0.18 6.50 -2.94
N LEU A 31 0.16 5.23 -2.52
CA LEU A 31 -0.66 4.18 -3.14
C LEU A 31 -2.15 4.48 -2.99
N ARG A 32 -2.60 4.89 -1.80
CA ARG A 32 -3.99 5.29 -1.59
C ARG A 32 -4.39 6.48 -2.46
N ALA A 33 -3.54 7.48 -2.59
CA ALA A 33 -3.79 8.63 -3.47
C ALA A 33 -3.91 8.20 -4.93
N TYR A 34 -3.04 7.31 -5.38
CA TYR A 34 -3.09 6.75 -6.73
C TYR A 34 -4.38 5.98 -6.98
N MET A 35 -4.80 5.15 -6.02
CA MET A 35 -6.07 4.40 -6.09
C MET A 35 -7.27 5.34 -6.19
N VAL A 36 -7.32 6.38 -5.36
CA VAL A 36 -8.41 7.36 -5.36
C VAL A 36 -8.47 8.11 -6.69
N ASP A 37 -7.35 8.59 -7.20
CA ASP A 37 -7.28 9.27 -8.50
C ASP A 37 -7.77 8.38 -9.64
N THR A 38 -7.38 7.12 -9.63
CA THR A 38 -7.80 6.15 -10.65
C THR A 38 -9.30 5.86 -10.53
N LEU A 39 -9.82 5.72 -9.31
CA LEU A 39 -11.24 5.50 -9.05
C LEU A 39 -12.08 6.68 -9.56
N LEU A 40 -11.65 7.91 -9.29
CA LEU A 40 -12.34 9.10 -9.77
C LEU A 40 -12.33 9.18 -11.30
N ALA A 41 -11.20 8.88 -11.93
CA ALA A 41 -11.10 8.86 -13.39
C ALA A 41 -12.04 7.84 -14.03
N VAL A 42 -12.13 6.65 -13.46
CA VAL A 42 -13.07 5.62 -13.91
C VAL A 42 -14.52 6.04 -13.68
N GLY A 43 -14.83 6.63 -12.52
CA GLY A 43 -16.17 7.09 -12.17
C GLY A 43 -16.68 8.23 -13.06
N GLN A 44 -15.79 9.02 -13.65
CA GLN A 44 -16.11 10.15 -14.54
C GLN A 44 -16.04 9.79 -16.03
N LEU A 45 -15.72 8.53 -16.33
CA LEU A 45 -15.50 8.05 -17.69
C LEU A 45 -16.78 8.13 -18.54
N ASP A 46 -16.64 8.70 -19.73
CA ASP A 46 -17.64 8.56 -20.80
C ASP A 46 -17.38 7.23 -21.52
N VAL A 47 -18.22 6.24 -21.28
CA VAL A 47 -18.07 4.89 -21.85
C VAL A 47 -18.33 4.85 -23.37
N ASP A 48 -18.95 5.89 -23.94
CA ASP A 48 -19.19 6.01 -25.36
C ASP A 48 -17.99 6.62 -26.11
N ASP A 49 -17.03 7.17 -25.39
CA ASP A 49 -15.76 7.68 -25.93
C ASP A 49 -14.70 6.56 -25.91
N GLU A 50 -14.41 5.99 -27.07
CA GLU A 50 -13.46 4.89 -27.20
C GLU A 50 -12.04 5.25 -26.74
N ALA A 51 -11.58 6.48 -27.03
CA ALA A 51 -10.27 6.94 -26.60
C ALA A 51 -10.19 7.11 -25.08
N ALA A 52 -11.22 7.66 -24.46
CA ALA A 52 -11.32 7.80 -23.01
C ALA A 52 -11.37 6.42 -22.32
N LEU A 53 -12.10 5.49 -22.90
CA LEU A 53 -12.19 4.12 -22.40
C LEU A 53 -10.82 3.41 -22.43
N ALA A 54 -10.07 3.54 -23.54
CA ALA A 54 -8.74 2.99 -23.67
C ALA A 54 -7.75 3.58 -22.65
N GLN A 55 -7.80 4.91 -22.44
CA GLN A 55 -6.97 5.59 -21.46
C GLN A 55 -7.29 5.14 -20.03
N ALA A 56 -8.56 4.97 -19.70
CA ALA A 56 -8.98 4.50 -18.39
C ALA A 56 -8.51 3.06 -18.15
N ALA A 57 -8.63 2.18 -19.13
CA ALA A 57 -8.14 0.81 -19.05
C ALA A 57 -6.62 0.78 -18.83
N GLN A 58 -5.87 1.63 -19.51
CA GLN A 58 -4.43 1.75 -19.32
C GLN A 58 -4.09 2.23 -17.91
N ARG A 59 -4.79 3.23 -17.38
CA ARG A 59 -4.59 3.70 -16.00
C ARG A 59 -4.81 2.62 -14.96
N VAL A 60 -5.87 1.84 -15.12
CA VAL A 60 -6.14 0.71 -14.23
C VAL A 60 -5.03 -0.33 -14.31
N THR A 61 -4.61 -0.69 -15.51
CA THR A 61 -3.52 -1.64 -15.74
C THR A 61 -2.21 -1.17 -15.08
N GLU A 62 -1.87 0.09 -15.22
CA GLU A 62 -0.68 0.68 -14.59
C GLU A 62 -0.77 0.69 -13.06
N LEU A 63 -1.93 1.00 -12.50
CA LEU A 63 -2.17 0.92 -11.07
C LEU A 63 -1.98 -0.51 -10.54
N LEU A 64 -2.55 -1.49 -11.23
CA LEU A 64 -2.45 -2.90 -10.84
C LEU A 64 -0.99 -3.38 -10.89
N ALA A 65 -0.23 -2.98 -11.91
CA ALA A 65 1.19 -3.28 -12.01
C ALA A 65 1.98 -2.65 -10.86
N PHE A 66 1.67 -1.42 -10.48
CA PHE A 66 2.28 -0.75 -9.34
C PHE A 66 1.97 -1.46 -8.02
N CYS A 67 0.70 -1.83 -7.79
CA CYS A 67 0.29 -2.58 -6.61
C CYS A 67 1.01 -3.93 -6.51
N ARG A 68 1.11 -4.65 -7.61
CA ARG A 68 1.81 -5.94 -7.68
C ARG A 68 3.29 -5.77 -7.37
N SER A 69 3.95 -4.80 -7.98
CA SER A 69 5.36 -4.49 -7.72
C SER A 69 5.61 -4.15 -6.26
N HIS A 70 4.73 -3.34 -5.65
CA HIS A 70 4.83 -2.96 -4.25
C HIS A 70 4.77 -4.18 -3.33
N LEU A 71 3.75 -5.01 -3.47
CA LEU A 71 3.61 -6.17 -2.59
C LEU A 71 4.69 -7.24 -2.83
N MET A 72 5.20 -7.38 -4.05
CA MET A 72 6.34 -8.25 -4.34
C MET A 72 7.62 -7.77 -3.65
N HIS A 73 7.86 -6.46 -3.62
CA HIS A 73 9.01 -5.90 -2.90
C HIS A 73 8.91 -6.14 -1.39
N GLU A 74 7.72 -5.99 -0.81
CA GLU A 74 7.52 -6.32 0.61
C GLU A 74 7.77 -7.81 0.88
N ASN A 75 7.21 -8.70 0.07
CA ASN A 75 7.42 -10.14 0.20
C ASN A 75 8.90 -10.52 0.07
N GLN A 76 9.63 -9.86 -0.82
CA GLN A 76 11.00 -10.21 -1.17
C GLN A 76 12.05 -9.61 -0.22
N PHE A 77 11.81 -8.39 0.29
CA PHE A 77 12.81 -7.65 1.06
C PHE A 77 12.38 -7.37 2.51
N ILE A 78 11.12 -7.06 2.73
CA ILE A 78 10.63 -6.64 4.06
C ILE A 78 10.28 -7.84 4.93
N HIS A 79 9.47 -8.77 4.42
CA HIS A 79 9.05 -9.94 5.18
C HIS A 79 10.21 -10.83 5.62
N PRO A 80 11.21 -11.12 4.76
CA PRO A 80 12.39 -11.87 5.23
C PRO A 80 13.17 -11.14 6.33
N ALA A 81 13.26 -9.81 6.28
CA ALA A 81 13.91 -9.03 7.33
C ALA A 81 13.11 -9.10 8.64
N MET A 82 11.78 -9.01 8.59
CA MET A 82 10.90 -9.16 9.75
C MET A 82 11.07 -10.54 10.39
N GLU A 83 11.08 -11.60 9.57
CA GLU A 83 11.22 -12.98 10.06
C GLU A 83 12.58 -13.23 10.71
N ARG A 84 13.65 -12.59 10.24
CA ARG A 84 14.97 -12.69 10.89
C ARG A 84 15.00 -12.07 12.28
N HIS A 85 14.21 -11.03 12.53
CA HIS A 85 14.16 -10.34 13.82
C HIS A 85 13.09 -10.88 14.75
N ALA A 86 11.96 -11.33 14.22
CA ALA A 86 10.83 -11.83 14.97
C ALA A 86 10.08 -12.88 14.15
N ALA A 87 10.33 -14.16 14.41
CA ALA A 87 9.70 -15.26 13.70
C ALA A 87 8.17 -15.17 13.76
N GLY A 88 7.51 -15.30 12.60
CA GLY A 88 6.07 -15.22 12.48
C GLY A 88 5.50 -13.80 12.35
N SER A 89 6.33 -12.75 12.46
CA SER A 89 5.87 -11.36 12.48
C SER A 89 5.25 -10.88 11.15
N SER A 90 5.57 -11.52 10.03
CA SER A 90 5.04 -11.16 8.71
C SER A 90 3.88 -12.04 8.23
N GLN A 91 3.47 -13.06 9.00
CA GLN A 91 2.49 -14.05 8.54
C GLN A 91 1.14 -13.45 8.17
N ALA A 92 0.59 -12.56 8.98
CA ALA A 92 -0.71 -11.93 8.71
C ALA A 92 -0.64 -11.07 7.45
N ILE A 93 0.41 -10.30 7.28
CA ILE A 93 0.62 -9.44 6.10
C ILE A 93 0.82 -10.31 4.86
N ALA A 94 1.58 -11.38 4.94
CA ALA A 94 1.79 -12.31 3.83
C ALA A 94 0.47 -12.98 3.39
N ALA A 95 -0.39 -13.33 4.33
CA ALA A 95 -1.72 -13.86 4.03
C ALA A 95 -2.60 -12.81 3.32
N ASP A 96 -2.57 -11.57 3.77
CA ASP A 96 -3.27 -10.45 3.11
C ASP A 96 -2.76 -10.25 1.69
N HIS A 97 -1.45 -10.38 1.45
CA HIS A 97 -0.86 -10.26 0.12
C HIS A 97 -1.38 -11.32 -0.85
N VAL A 98 -1.64 -12.55 -0.39
CA VAL A 98 -2.26 -13.59 -1.23
C VAL A 98 -3.66 -13.16 -1.68
N ASP A 99 -4.46 -12.59 -0.79
CA ASP A 99 -5.79 -12.07 -1.12
C ASP A 99 -5.71 -10.87 -2.06
N HIS A 100 -4.74 -9.97 -1.85
CA HIS A 100 -4.50 -8.83 -2.74
C HIS A 100 -4.07 -9.27 -4.14
N GLU A 101 -3.20 -10.27 -4.26
CA GLU A 101 -2.81 -10.83 -5.57
C GLU A 101 -4.00 -11.39 -6.33
N ARG A 102 -4.89 -12.12 -5.65
CA ARG A 102 -6.13 -12.63 -6.25
C ARG A 102 -7.04 -11.52 -6.74
N ALA A 103 -7.18 -10.45 -5.94
CA ALA A 103 -7.98 -9.30 -6.32
C ALA A 103 -7.39 -8.56 -7.54
N ILE A 104 -6.06 -8.39 -7.57
CA ILE A 104 -5.35 -7.79 -8.69
C ILE A 104 -5.56 -8.62 -9.96
N ASP A 105 -5.41 -9.93 -9.88
CA ASP A 105 -5.61 -10.84 -11.02
C ASP A 105 -7.06 -10.81 -11.52
N ALA A 106 -8.03 -10.85 -10.61
CA ALA A 106 -9.44 -10.78 -10.95
C ALA A 106 -9.81 -9.47 -11.65
N LEU A 107 -9.32 -8.34 -11.14
CA LEU A 107 -9.57 -7.04 -11.73
C LEU A 107 -8.86 -6.89 -13.08
N GLY A 108 -7.62 -7.36 -13.19
CA GLY A 108 -6.87 -7.36 -14.43
C GLY A 108 -7.52 -8.17 -15.54
N ALA A 109 -8.24 -9.24 -15.20
CA ALA A 109 -8.93 -10.10 -16.17
C ALA A 109 -10.15 -9.42 -16.81
N VAL A 110 -10.74 -8.39 -16.18
CA VAL A 110 -11.91 -7.66 -16.70
C VAL A 110 -11.57 -6.32 -17.34
N VAL A 111 -10.32 -5.91 -17.30
CA VAL A 111 -9.82 -4.71 -17.95
C VAL A 111 -9.27 -5.00 -19.37
#